data_baa5b01ddd66c85728399e69d045b721
#
_entry.id   baa5b01ddd66c85728399e69d045b721
#
_cell.length_a   1.000
_cell.length_b   1.000
_cell.length_c   1.000
_cell.angle_alpha   90.00
_cell.angle_beta   90.00
_cell.angle_gamma   90.00
#
_symmetry.space_group_name_H-M   'P 1'
#
loop_
_entity.id
_entity.type
_entity.pdbx_description
1 polymer ?
#
loop_
_entity_poly.entity_id
_entity_poly.type
_entity_poly.pdbx_seq_one_letter_code
_entity_poly.pdbx_strand_id
1 'polypeptide(L)'
;MSSIAELETFESESARFDSLMAFRIQNILLISSLYDIYNLREDGQLTDMLLSEYAEFRLSSAPAIHRVDSAASALEALETSEYELVIVLRTLNDMDPAEFSRRARALRPGIPVVLLAFHHRDLERVREHTAPAFDNIFIWNGEPKMLLTIIKLVEDKVNVVADTDQVGVRVIILVENSVRFYSSYLPLMYAEIMRQTSALLSESINSATRRVRMRARPKILLAENFEDALALYEQYREFLLGVISDIRFPRGGQTDGEAGIELARRIKAEVSDLPILLQSSDENKASAVADCSAAFLNKQSAKLLAKLGAFINRNFGFGDFVFRLPDGTELERARNFRELQDCAARVDSGSLVFHAERNHFSNWLIARGEFDLARRLRPRRVSDFRDPEELRSFLFETLREFRHERQSGMVTDFKRERYDGTAEFLRIGEGSLGGKGRGLAFINKLFNNQLVCTAFPGTRISVPRTAVICTGAFDAFMEKNDLLEFALDEHNDEEIVAAFTNATLPSELEEDLKA
;
A
#
# COMPACT_ATOMS: atom_id res chain seq x y z
N MET A 1 -28.28 -18.62 19.69
CA MET A 1 -27.55 -19.17 18.51
C MET A 1 -27.03 -18.11 17.55
N SER A 2 -27.41 -16.83 17.69
CA SER A 2 -26.94 -15.69 16.88
C SER A 2 -25.51 -15.21 17.23
N SER A 3 -25.02 -15.47 18.44
CA SER A 3 -23.78 -14.87 18.97
C SER A 3 -22.47 -15.51 18.50
N ILE A 4 -22.50 -16.74 18.00
CA ILE A 4 -21.28 -17.42 17.49
C ILE A 4 -20.95 -16.94 16.07
N ALA A 5 -21.97 -16.71 15.25
CA ALA A 5 -21.78 -16.20 13.89
C ALA A 5 -21.21 -14.77 13.83
N GLU A 6 -21.43 -13.96 14.87
CA GLU A 6 -20.90 -12.59 14.95
C GLU A 6 -19.48 -12.52 15.53
N LEU A 7 -19.09 -13.48 16.36
CA LEU A 7 -17.68 -13.71 16.74
C LEU A 7 -16.85 -14.20 15.54
N GLU A 8 -17.44 -15.08 14.73
CA GLU A 8 -16.84 -15.52 13.47
C GLU A 8 -16.68 -14.37 12.45
N THR A 9 -17.56 -13.34 12.46
CA THR A 9 -17.40 -12.17 11.58
C THR A 9 -16.27 -11.24 12.02
N PHE A 10 -16.02 -11.07 13.30
CA PHE A 10 -14.92 -10.20 13.79
C PHE A 10 -13.55 -10.87 13.70
N GLU A 11 -13.44 -12.16 14.03
CA GLU A 11 -12.26 -12.95 13.69
C GLU A 11 -12.02 -12.98 12.18
N SER A 12 -13.10 -12.95 11.36
CA SER A 12 -13.04 -12.92 9.92
C SER A 12 -12.47 -11.62 9.36
N GLU A 13 -12.70 -10.45 9.97
CA GLU A 13 -12.13 -9.18 9.46
C GLU A 13 -10.62 -9.07 9.72
N SER A 14 -10.16 -9.35 10.94
CA SER A 14 -8.73 -9.40 11.22
C SER A 14 -8.04 -10.50 10.42
N ALA A 15 -8.67 -11.68 10.30
CA ALA A 15 -8.17 -12.79 9.51
C ALA A 15 -8.15 -12.50 8.00
N ARG A 16 -9.11 -11.73 7.46
CA ARG A 16 -9.12 -11.31 6.05
C ARG A 16 -7.93 -10.42 5.72
N PHE A 17 -7.57 -9.50 6.60
CA PHE A 17 -6.39 -8.66 6.39
C PHE A 17 -5.08 -9.41 6.62
N ASP A 18 -5.07 -10.39 7.53
CA ASP A 18 -3.90 -11.24 7.77
C ASP A 18 -3.61 -12.17 6.59
N SER A 19 -4.64 -12.56 5.83
CA SER A 19 -4.52 -13.37 4.62
C SER A 19 -4.06 -12.61 3.38
N LEU A 20 -4.05 -11.25 3.41
CA LEU A 20 -3.55 -10.44 2.30
C LEU A 20 -2.09 -10.74 1.98
N MET A 21 -1.79 -10.80 0.70
CA MET A 21 -0.47 -11.17 0.19
C MET A 21 -0.02 -12.52 0.79
N ALA A 22 -0.87 -13.54 0.66
CA ALA A 22 -0.60 -14.90 1.14
C ALA A 22 0.65 -15.49 0.48
N PHE A 23 0.81 -15.26 -0.82
CA PHE A 23 2.03 -15.59 -1.55
C PHE A 23 3.06 -14.48 -1.36
N ARG A 24 4.22 -14.85 -0.83
CA ARG A 24 5.38 -13.96 -0.70
C ARG A 24 6.62 -14.71 -1.12
N ILE A 25 7.46 -14.02 -1.84
CA ILE A 25 8.76 -14.53 -2.23
C ILE A 25 9.67 -14.49 -0.99
N GLN A 26 10.11 -15.67 -0.57
CA GLN A 26 11.03 -15.86 0.55
C GLN A 26 12.42 -16.27 0.09
N ASN A 27 12.50 -17.05 -1.00
CA ASN A 27 13.75 -17.57 -1.53
C ASN A 27 13.82 -17.29 -3.03
N ILE A 28 14.88 -16.61 -3.44
CA ILE A 28 15.16 -16.28 -4.84
C ILE A 28 16.37 -17.08 -5.29
N LEU A 29 16.25 -17.80 -6.41
CA LEU A 29 17.39 -18.39 -7.09
C LEU A 29 17.89 -17.41 -8.14
N LEU A 30 19.11 -16.90 -7.94
CA LEU A 30 19.78 -15.98 -8.86
C LEU A 30 20.88 -16.71 -9.63
N ILE A 31 20.75 -16.76 -10.94
CA ILE A 31 21.75 -17.37 -11.82
C ILE A 31 22.58 -16.27 -12.49
N SER A 32 23.86 -16.21 -12.15
CA SER A 32 24.74 -15.15 -12.63
C SER A 32 26.19 -15.58 -12.67
N SER A 33 26.93 -15.18 -13.70
CA SER A 33 28.38 -15.36 -13.73
C SER A 33 29.08 -14.52 -12.64
N LEU A 34 30.34 -14.86 -12.33
CA LEU A 34 31.16 -14.05 -11.41
C LEU A 34 31.36 -12.62 -11.93
N TYR A 35 31.45 -12.45 -13.24
CA TYR A 35 31.61 -11.14 -13.88
C TYR A 35 30.33 -10.29 -13.73
N ASP A 36 29.17 -10.89 -13.97
CA ASP A 36 27.90 -10.17 -13.83
C ASP A 36 27.66 -9.72 -12.40
N ILE A 37 28.05 -10.53 -11.41
CA ILE A 37 27.99 -10.14 -9.99
C ILE A 37 28.96 -9.04 -9.65
N TYR A 38 30.14 -9.03 -10.25
CA TYR A 38 31.07 -7.92 -10.05
C TYR A 38 30.42 -6.60 -10.51
N ASN A 39 29.78 -6.59 -11.67
CA ASN A 39 29.03 -5.44 -12.15
C ASN A 39 27.83 -5.07 -11.26
N LEU A 40 27.15 -6.06 -10.67
CA LEU A 40 26.08 -5.83 -9.70
C LEU A 40 26.62 -5.40 -8.32
N ARG A 41 27.89 -5.70 -7.99
CA ARG A 41 28.56 -5.43 -6.70
C ARG A 41 29.28 -4.10 -6.63
N GLU A 42 29.58 -3.44 -7.75
CA GLU A 42 30.20 -2.10 -7.74
C GLU A 42 29.35 -1.10 -6.91
N ASP A 43 28.03 -1.37 -6.77
CA ASP A 43 27.10 -0.58 -5.99
C ASP A 43 26.79 -1.12 -4.57
N GLY A 44 27.44 -2.21 -4.13
CA GLY A 44 27.21 -2.84 -2.82
C GLY A 44 26.82 -4.33 -2.90
N GLN A 45 26.60 -4.97 -1.72
CA GLN A 45 26.10 -6.35 -1.71
C GLN A 45 24.60 -6.33 -2.05
N LEU A 46 24.19 -7.06 -3.09
CA LEU A 46 22.77 -7.16 -3.54
C LEU A 46 21.79 -7.43 -2.40
N THR A 47 22.20 -8.28 -1.46
CA THR A 47 21.38 -8.60 -0.27
C THR A 47 21.23 -7.38 0.65
N ASP A 48 22.30 -6.64 0.90
CA ASP A 48 22.26 -5.45 1.76
C ASP A 48 21.47 -4.32 1.11
N MET A 49 21.59 -4.17 -0.21
CA MET A 49 20.81 -3.22 -0.98
C MET A 49 19.31 -3.54 -0.91
N LEU A 50 18.93 -4.82 -1.08
CA LEU A 50 17.54 -5.25 -0.97
C LEU A 50 17.02 -5.08 0.47
N LEU A 51 17.83 -5.41 1.49
CA LEU A 51 17.50 -5.19 2.89
C LEU A 51 17.25 -3.70 3.18
N SER A 52 18.07 -2.81 2.62
CA SER A 52 17.90 -1.36 2.74
C SER A 52 16.57 -0.88 2.16
N GLU A 53 16.20 -1.34 0.95
CA GLU A 53 14.92 -1.01 0.32
C GLU A 53 13.73 -1.54 1.15
N TYR A 54 13.83 -2.78 1.68
CA TYR A 54 12.81 -3.33 2.55
C TYR A 54 12.67 -2.56 3.86
N ALA A 55 13.78 -2.05 4.42
CA ALA A 55 13.77 -1.20 5.61
C ALA A 55 13.17 0.18 5.32
N GLU A 56 13.54 0.82 4.18
CA GLU A 56 13.00 2.11 3.76
C GLU A 56 11.48 2.09 3.68
N PHE A 57 10.93 1.06 3.05
CA PHE A 57 9.48 0.90 2.91
C PHE A 57 8.80 0.15 4.05
N ARG A 58 9.54 -0.18 5.13
CA ARG A 58 9.04 -0.90 6.32
C ARG A 58 8.32 -2.21 5.99
N LEU A 59 8.83 -2.94 5.02
CA LEU A 59 8.34 -4.26 4.63
C LEU A 59 8.78 -5.33 5.63
N SER A 60 8.02 -6.42 5.72
CA SER A 60 8.16 -7.38 6.83
C SER A 60 9.45 -8.20 6.82
N SER A 61 9.90 -8.70 5.69
CA SER A 61 11.12 -9.49 5.56
C SER A 61 11.60 -9.49 4.11
N ALA A 62 12.87 -9.23 3.89
CA ALA A 62 13.48 -9.37 2.59
C ALA A 62 13.70 -10.86 2.28
N PRO A 63 13.50 -11.30 1.03
CA PRO A 63 13.80 -12.67 0.64
C PRO A 63 15.30 -12.97 0.70
N ALA A 64 15.63 -14.23 0.94
CA ALA A 64 16.99 -14.75 0.80
C ALA A 64 17.33 -14.91 -0.69
N ILE A 65 18.52 -14.48 -1.09
CA ILE A 65 19.02 -14.65 -2.45
C ILE A 65 20.06 -15.76 -2.44
N HIS A 66 19.72 -16.87 -3.06
CA HIS A 66 20.64 -17.98 -3.30
C HIS A 66 21.22 -17.88 -4.70
N ARG A 67 22.52 -17.69 -4.78
CA ARG A 67 23.21 -17.53 -6.04
C ARG A 67 23.88 -18.82 -6.50
N VAL A 68 23.75 -19.10 -7.79
CA VAL A 68 24.51 -20.13 -8.51
C VAL A 68 25.16 -19.53 -9.75
N ASP A 69 26.20 -20.18 -10.28
CA ASP A 69 27.01 -19.65 -11.40
C ASP A 69 26.75 -20.31 -12.75
N SER A 70 25.92 -21.36 -12.77
CA SER A 70 25.59 -22.11 -13.98
C SER A 70 24.13 -22.55 -14.00
N ALA A 71 23.61 -22.83 -15.20
CA ALA A 71 22.28 -23.39 -15.38
C ALA A 71 22.17 -24.81 -14.80
N ALA A 72 23.25 -25.60 -14.91
CA ALA A 72 23.28 -26.95 -14.35
C ALA A 72 23.13 -26.93 -12.82
N SER A 73 23.90 -26.09 -12.12
CA SER A 73 23.78 -25.91 -10.67
C SER A 73 22.41 -25.36 -10.25
N ALA A 74 21.82 -24.52 -11.10
CA ALA A 74 20.47 -23.99 -10.82
C ALA A 74 19.40 -25.08 -10.92
N LEU A 75 19.47 -25.97 -11.90
CA LEU A 75 18.53 -27.08 -12.03
C LEU A 75 18.66 -28.04 -10.83
N GLU A 76 19.88 -28.36 -10.40
CA GLU A 76 20.14 -29.17 -9.19
C GLU A 76 19.58 -28.48 -7.92
N ALA A 77 19.74 -27.16 -7.79
CA ALA A 77 19.18 -26.41 -6.67
C ALA A 77 17.63 -26.44 -6.68
N LEU A 78 16.99 -26.37 -7.86
CA LEU A 78 15.54 -26.48 -7.99
C LEU A 78 15.00 -27.88 -7.66
N GLU A 79 15.79 -28.93 -7.80
CA GLU A 79 15.41 -30.28 -7.36
C GLU A 79 15.46 -30.44 -5.84
N THR A 80 16.42 -29.80 -5.18
CA THR A 80 16.75 -30.03 -3.78
C THR A 80 16.15 -29.01 -2.80
N SER A 81 15.78 -27.82 -3.29
CA SER A 81 15.30 -26.71 -2.46
C SER A 81 14.09 -26.01 -3.08
N GLU A 82 13.32 -25.33 -2.24
CA GLU A 82 12.15 -24.54 -2.68
C GLU A 82 12.53 -23.08 -2.95
N TYR A 83 12.11 -22.60 -4.10
CA TYR A 83 12.24 -21.22 -4.52
C TYR A 83 10.91 -20.72 -5.07
N GLU A 84 10.58 -19.47 -4.80
CA GLU A 84 9.36 -18.82 -5.30
C GLU A 84 9.63 -17.93 -6.52
N LEU A 85 10.90 -17.65 -6.82
CA LEU A 85 11.30 -16.84 -7.98
C LEU A 85 12.69 -17.26 -8.47
N VAL A 86 12.84 -17.37 -9.79
CA VAL A 86 14.13 -17.52 -10.47
C VAL A 86 14.44 -16.25 -11.25
N ILE A 87 15.60 -15.69 -11.01
CA ILE A 87 16.15 -14.56 -11.79
C ILE A 87 17.37 -15.06 -12.57
N VAL A 88 17.26 -14.98 -13.88
CA VAL A 88 18.33 -15.40 -14.79
C VAL A 88 19.00 -14.18 -15.37
N LEU A 89 20.30 -14.04 -15.17
CA LEU A 89 21.08 -13.08 -15.95
C LEU A 89 21.34 -13.64 -17.34
N ARG A 90 21.36 -12.75 -18.33
CA ARG A 90 21.40 -13.15 -19.75
C ARG A 90 22.53 -14.08 -20.12
N THR A 91 23.69 -13.93 -19.49
CA THR A 91 24.90 -14.64 -19.90
C THR A 91 25.08 -15.91 -19.08
N LEU A 92 24.48 -17.00 -19.55
CA LEU A 92 24.80 -18.34 -19.05
C LEU A 92 25.86 -18.95 -19.96
N ASN A 93 26.90 -19.57 -19.37
CA ASN A 93 28.02 -20.13 -20.13
C ASN A 93 27.78 -21.56 -20.61
N ASP A 94 26.80 -22.25 -20.00
CA ASP A 94 26.57 -23.69 -20.14
C ASP A 94 25.22 -24.03 -20.82
N MET A 95 24.31 -23.07 -20.95
CA MET A 95 22.98 -23.31 -21.50
C MET A 95 22.36 -22.02 -22.05
N ASP A 96 21.51 -22.12 -23.07
CA ASP A 96 20.65 -21.01 -23.48
C ASP A 96 19.63 -20.66 -22.40
N PRO A 97 19.44 -19.37 -22.04
CA PRO A 97 18.51 -18.97 -20.99
C PRO A 97 17.07 -19.42 -21.21
N ALA A 98 16.58 -19.51 -22.47
CA ALA A 98 15.24 -19.98 -22.74
C ALA A 98 15.12 -21.51 -22.58
N GLU A 99 16.17 -22.24 -22.90
CA GLU A 99 16.25 -23.67 -22.63
C GLU A 99 16.25 -23.93 -21.13
N PHE A 100 17.04 -23.16 -20.38
CA PHE A 100 17.01 -23.21 -18.91
C PHE A 100 15.61 -22.98 -18.36
N SER A 101 14.93 -21.92 -18.81
CA SER A 101 13.57 -21.58 -18.33
C SER A 101 12.59 -22.71 -18.59
N ARG A 102 12.64 -23.35 -19.78
CA ARG A 102 11.78 -24.50 -20.10
C ARG A 102 12.04 -25.69 -19.15
N ARG A 103 13.31 -26.01 -18.87
CA ARG A 103 13.68 -27.09 -17.95
C ARG A 103 13.31 -26.76 -16.50
N ALA A 104 13.52 -25.54 -16.05
CA ALA A 104 13.13 -25.10 -14.73
C ALA A 104 11.63 -25.25 -14.48
N ARG A 105 10.81 -24.87 -15.48
CA ARG A 105 9.34 -25.05 -15.42
C ARG A 105 8.90 -26.51 -15.52
N ALA A 106 9.68 -27.35 -16.17
CA ALA A 106 9.41 -28.80 -16.18
C ALA A 106 9.67 -29.44 -14.81
N LEU A 107 10.69 -28.96 -14.08
CA LEU A 107 10.98 -29.40 -12.73
C LEU A 107 10.01 -28.81 -11.70
N ARG A 108 9.68 -27.53 -11.84
CA ARG A 108 8.80 -26.78 -10.94
C ARG A 108 7.70 -26.07 -11.74
N PRO A 109 6.58 -26.74 -12.03
CA PRO A 109 5.46 -26.13 -12.76
C PRO A 109 4.95 -24.86 -12.05
N GLY A 110 4.85 -23.78 -12.80
CA GLY A 110 4.35 -22.50 -12.29
C GLY A 110 5.39 -21.61 -11.59
N ILE A 111 6.66 -22.04 -11.49
CA ILE A 111 7.71 -21.16 -10.94
C ILE A 111 7.93 -19.95 -11.85
N PRO A 112 7.88 -18.72 -11.33
CA PRO A 112 8.17 -17.52 -12.11
C PRO A 112 9.65 -17.47 -12.49
N VAL A 113 9.93 -17.26 -13.79
CA VAL A 113 11.30 -17.09 -14.31
C VAL A 113 11.41 -15.74 -14.99
N VAL A 114 12.27 -14.87 -14.45
CA VAL A 114 12.49 -13.51 -14.91
C VAL A 114 13.90 -13.40 -15.51
N LEU A 115 14.00 -12.84 -16.72
CA LEU A 115 15.27 -12.53 -17.36
C LEU A 115 15.69 -11.10 -17.01
N LEU A 116 16.93 -10.92 -16.54
CA LEU A 116 17.53 -9.63 -16.25
C LEU A 116 18.69 -9.36 -17.23
N ALA A 117 18.55 -8.34 -18.09
CA ALA A 117 19.54 -7.92 -19.06
C ALA A 117 20.26 -6.65 -18.59
N PHE A 118 21.52 -6.45 -19.00
CA PHE A 118 22.28 -5.23 -18.66
C PHE A 118 22.14 -4.14 -19.73
N HIS A 119 21.92 -4.51 -21.00
CA HIS A 119 21.88 -3.56 -22.11
C HIS A 119 20.69 -3.79 -23.03
N HIS A 120 20.18 -2.70 -23.60
CA HIS A 120 19.09 -2.74 -24.59
C HIS A 120 19.42 -3.59 -25.84
N ARG A 121 20.67 -3.57 -26.28
CA ARG A 121 21.13 -4.40 -27.44
C ARG A 121 20.99 -5.90 -27.19
N ASP A 122 20.98 -6.27 -25.93
CA ASP A 122 20.80 -7.66 -25.53
C ASP A 122 19.40 -8.15 -25.79
N LEU A 123 18.41 -7.26 -25.77
CA LEU A 123 17.01 -7.58 -25.95
C LEU A 123 16.60 -7.81 -27.39
N GLU A 124 17.28 -7.17 -28.36
CA GLU A 124 16.94 -7.36 -29.78
C GLU A 124 17.12 -8.82 -30.22
N ARG A 125 18.17 -9.47 -29.69
CA ARG A 125 18.42 -10.91 -29.94
C ARG A 125 17.49 -11.85 -29.14
N VAL A 126 17.02 -11.41 -27.96
CA VAL A 126 16.16 -12.21 -27.08
C VAL A 126 14.70 -12.16 -27.55
N ARG A 127 14.21 -11.02 -28.05
CA ARG A 127 12.79 -10.84 -28.41
C ARG A 127 12.30 -11.73 -29.54
N GLU A 128 13.12 -12.03 -30.53
CA GLU A 128 12.68 -12.78 -31.70
C GLU A 128 12.48 -14.27 -31.44
N HIS A 129 13.19 -14.87 -30.46
CA HIS A 129 13.21 -16.31 -30.26
C HIS A 129 12.92 -16.79 -28.83
N THR A 130 12.95 -15.90 -27.83
CA THR A 130 12.98 -16.30 -26.42
C THR A 130 11.94 -15.64 -25.52
N ALA A 131 11.23 -14.60 -25.95
CA ALA A 131 10.26 -13.88 -25.12
C ALA A 131 9.19 -14.76 -24.45
N PRO A 132 8.65 -15.78 -25.12
CA PRO A 132 7.61 -16.66 -24.50
C PRO A 132 8.16 -17.54 -23.38
N ALA A 133 9.47 -17.63 -23.23
CA ALA A 133 10.09 -18.50 -22.23
C ALA A 133 10.12 -17.88 -20.83
N PHE A 134 9.98 -16.57 -20.70
CA PHE A 134 10.06 -15.85 -19.43
C PHE A 134 8.73 -15.21 -19.06
N ASP A 135 8.47 -15.08 -17.76
CA ASP A 135 7.30 -14.34 -17.28
C ASP A 135 7.44 -12.84 -17.52
N ASN A 136 8.64 -12.31 -17.29
CA ASN A 136 8.98 -10.92 -17.59
C ASN A 136 10.47 -10.81 -17.92
N ILE A 137 10.84 -9.75 -18.63
CA ILE A 137 12.21 -9.40 -18.98
C ILE A 137 12.47 -7.98 -18.46
N PHE A 138 13.58 -7.75 -17.74
CA PHE A 138 13.94 -6.43 -17.24
C PHE A 138 15.32 -6.00 -17.69
N ILE A 139 15.55 -4.68 -17.73
CA ILE A 139 16.87 -4.09 -17.92
C ILE A 139 17.35 -3.59 -16.56
N TRP A 140 18.52 -4.10 -16.15
CA TRP A 140 19.21 -3.59 -14.96
C TRP A 140 19.72 -2.16 -15.21
N ASN A 141 19.36 -1.23 -14.37
CA ASN A 141 19.72 0.19 -14.45
C ASN A 141 20.67 0.65 -13.34
N GLY A 142 21.22 -0.29 -12.55
CA GLY A 142 22.08 0.03 -11.40
C GLY A 142 21.29 0.32 -10.10
N GLU A 143 19.97 0.31 -10.13
CA GLU A 143 19.15 0.65 -8.96
C GLU A 143 18.63 -0.59 -8.22
N PRO A 144 18.82 -0.69 -6.89
CA PRO A 144 18.31 -1.78 -6.06
C PRO A 144 16.80 -1.96 -6.16
N LYS A 145 16.06 -0.87 -6.39
CA LYS A 145 14.61 -0.83 -6.56
C LYS A 145 14.12 -1.76 -7.67
N MET A 146 14.99 -2.12 -8.62
CA MET A 146 14.66 -3.07 -9.67
C MET A 146 14.35 -4.47 -9.10
N LEU A 147 15.17 -4.97 -8.17
CA LEU A 147 14.92 -6.28 -7.55
C LEU A 147 13.62 -6.28 -6.73
N LEU A 148 13.41 -5.22 -5.95
CA LEU A 148 12.14 -5.03 -5.23
C LEU A 148 10.96 -5.01 -6.20
N THR A 149 11.10 -4.34 -7.34
CA THR A 149 10.08 -4.26 -8.39
C THR A 149 9.74 -5.63 -8.96
N ILE A 150 10.74 -6.43 -9.32
CA ILE A 150 10.55 -7.80 -9.83
C ILE A 150 9.79 -8.64 -8.81
N ILE A 151 10.22 -8.62 -7.56
CA ILE A 151 9.57 -9.34 -6.47
C ILE A 151 8.10 -8.92 -6.34
N LYS A 152 7.83 -7.62 -6.28
CA LYS A 152 6.48 -7.10 -6.07
C LYS A 152 5.57 -7.31 -7.28
N LEU A 153 6.10 -7.26 -8.50
CA LEU A 153 5.30 -7.56 -9.70
C LEU A 153 4.84 -9.02 -9.74
N VAL A 154 5.72 -9.96 -9.37
CA VAL A 154 5.37 -11.37 -9.26
C VAL A 154 4.38 -11.62 -8.13
N GLU A 155 4.64 -11.05 -6.95
CA GLU A 155 3.70 -11.15 -5.82
C GLU A 155 2.33 -10.56 -6.15
N ASP A 156 2.27 -9.43 -6.84
CA ASP A 156 1.01 -8.79 -7.23
C ASP A 156 0.22 -9.65 -8.20
N LYS A 157 0.88 -10.22 -9.21
CA LYS A 157 0.25 -11.11 -10.21
C LYS A 157 -0.38 -12.34 -9.55
N VAL A 158 0.27 -12.92 -8.55
CA VAL A 158 -0.23 -14.13 -7.87
C VAL A 158 -1.35 -13.80 -6.87
N ASN A 159 -1.21 -12.71 -6.11
CA ASN A 159 -2.14 -12.40 -5.03
C ASN A 159 -3.37 -11.60 -5.47
N VAL A 160 -3.35 -10.95 -6.64
CA VAL A 160 -4.37 -9.97 -7.02
C VAL A 160 -5.80 -10.52 -6.96
N VAL A 161 -6.03 -11.75 -7.39
CA VAL A 161 -7.36 -12.37 -7.37
C VAL A 161 -7.88 -12.49 -5.94
N ALA A 162 -7.09 -13.10 -5.05
CA ALA A 162 -7.47 -13.28 -3.65
C ALA A 162 -7.62 -11.93 -2.92
N ASP A 163 -6.68 -11.01 -3.13
CA ASP A 163 -6.65 -9.72 -2.44
C ASP A 163 -7.80 -8.79 -2.89
N THR A 164 -8.21 -8.86 -4.17
CA THR A 164 -9.38 -8.11 -4.68
C THR A 164 -10.68 -8.69 -4.16
N ASP A 165 -10.86 -10.01 -4.21
CA ASP A 165 -12.09 -10.68 -3.82
C ASP A 165 -12.35 -10.60 -2.31
N GLN A 166 -11.30 -10.75 -1.49
CA GLN A 166 -11.45 -10.79 -0.03
C GLN A 166 -11.62 -9.40 0.59
N VAL A 167 -10.86 -8.41 0.11
CA VAL A 167 -10.77 -7.09 0.77
C VAL A 167 -11.12 -5.94 -0.17
N GLY A 168 -11.09 -6.14 -1.49
CA GLY A 168 -11.31 -5.07 -2.47
C GLY A 168 -10.06 -4.23 -2.72
N VAL A 169 -8.88 -4.83 -2.61
CA VAL A 169 -7.61 -4.16 -2.93
C VAL A 169 -7.65 -3.61 -4.35
N ARG A 170 -7.12 -2.41 -4.54
CA ARG A 170 -7.16 -1.73 -5.84
C ARG A 170 -6.06 -2.18 -6.78
N VAL A 171 -6.35 -2.05 -8.07
CA VAL A 171 -5.49 -2.45 -9.17
C VAL A 171 -5.13 -1.24 -10.03
N ILE A 172 -3.89 -1.18 -10.48
CA ILE A 172 -3.40 -0.24 -11.49
C ILE A 172 -2.92 -1.09 -12.66
N ILE A 173 -3.40 -0.81 -13.87
CA ILE A 173 -2.94 -1.47 -15.08
C ILE A 173 -1.90 -0.59 -15.75
N LEU A 174 -0.71 -1.13 -15.98
CA LEU A 174 0.32 -0.56 -16.84
C LEU A 174 0.32 -1.31 -18.17
N VAL A 175 0.06 -0.60 -19.28
CA VAL A 175 0.14 -1.17 -20.63
C VAL A 175 1.38 -0.61 -21.31
N GLU A 176 2.40 -1.43 -21.44
CA GLU A 176 3.68 -1.04 -22.01
C GLU A 176 4.42 -2.27 -22.54
N ASN A 177 4.68 -2.33 -23.82
CA ASN A 177 5.37 -3.46 -24.42
C ASN A 177 6.89 -3.24 -24.56
N SER A 178 7.39 -2.04 -24.26
CA SER A 178 8.82 -1.73 -24.30
C SER A 178 9.47 -2.05 -22.94
N VAL A 179 10.34 -3.08 -22.95
CA VAL A 179 11.15 -3.47 -21.79
C VAL A 179 11.89 -2.27 -21.18
N ARG A 180 12.41 -1.37 -22.02
CA ARG A 180 13.10 -0.17 -21.57
C ARG A 180 12.20 0.75 -20.74
N PHE A 181 10.98 0.97 -21.19
CA PHE A 181 10.06 1.89 -20.51
C PHE A 181 9.48 1.27 -19.25
N TYR A 182 8.96 0.05 -19.29
CA TYR A 182 8.39 -0.53 -18.07
C TYR A 182 9.47 -0.84 -17.01
N SER A 183 10.72 -1.16 -17.41
CA SER A 183 11.85 -1.26 -16.48
C SER A 183 12.17 0.06 -15.77
N SER A 184 11.81 1.21 -16.34
CA SER A 184 11.96 2.52 -15.71
C SER A 184 10.72 2.94 -14.92
N TYR A 185 9.52 2.59 -15.40
CA TYR A 185 8.27 3.03 -14.78
C TYR A 185 7.92 2.24 -13.52
N LEU A 186 8.04 0.91 -13.58
CA LEU A 186 7.65 0.04 -12.49
C LEU A 186 8.39 0.34 -11.18
N PRO A 187 9.75 0.54 -11.16
CA PRO A 187 10.44 0.92 -9.94
C PRO A 187 9.92 2.23 -9.34
N LEU A 188 9.65 3.24 -10.19
CA LEU A 188 9.07 4.50 -9.75
C LEU A 188 7.65 4.31 -9.20
N MET A 189 6.81 3.56 -9.91
CA MET A 189 5.42 3.32 -9.50
C MET A 189 5.37 2.61 -8.15
N TYR A 190 6.16 1.54 -7.98
CA TYR A 190 6.24 0.83 -6.70
C TYR A 190 6.77 1.72 -5.58
N ALA A 191 7.86 2.47 -5.82
CA ALA A 191 8.40 3.39 -4.84
C ALA A 191 7.37 4.46 -4.43
N GLU A 192 6.65 5.05 -5.39
CA GLU A 192 5.62 6.05 -5.11
C GLU A 192 4.45 5.47 -4.32
N ILE A 193 3.91 4.33 -4.75
CA ILE A 193 2.81 3.66 -4.05
C ILE A 193 3.22 3.27 -2.62
N MET A 194 4.41 2.70 -2.43
CA MET A 194 4.89 2.30 -1.11
C MET A 194 5.14 3.52 -0.21
N ARG A 195 5.75 4.57 -0.75
CA ARG A 195 5.98 5.83 -0.02
C ARG A 195 4.67 6.45 0.46
N GLN A 196 3.67 6.53 -0.43
CA GLN A 196 2.36 7.08 -0.11
C GLN A 196 1.62 6.19 0.91
N THR A 197 1.62 4.89 0.70
CA THR A 197 1.04 3.95 1.67
C THR A 197 1.73 4.06 3.02
N SER A 198 3.07 4.14 3.07
CA SER A 198 3.83 4.31 4.32
C SER A 198 3.56 5.65 5.01
N ALA A 199 3.43 6.75 4.25
CA ALA A 199 3.09 8.06 4.79
C ALA A 199 1.70 8.06 5.46
N LEU A 200 0.72 7.44 4.81
CA LEU A 200 -0.62 7.27 5.35
C LEU A 200 -0.66 6.37 6.61
N LEU A 201 0.30 5.45 6.72
CA LEU A 201 0.47 4.59 7.89
C LEU A 201 1.03 5.33 9.10
N SER A 202 1.72 6.46 8.90
CA SER A 202 2.17 7.30 10.01
C SER A 202 1.01 7.89 10.81
N GLU A 203 -0.18 7.95 10.21
CA GLU A 203 -1.43 8.36 10.85
C GLU A 203 -2.12 7.20 11.59
N SER A 204 -1.68 5.96 11.43
CA SER A 204 -2.30 4.78 12.04
C SER A 204 -1.73 4.49 13.44
N ILE A 205 -2.61 4.06 14.30
CA ILE A 205 -2.50 4.07 15.75
C ILE A 205 -1.59 2.96 16.32
N ASN A 206 -1.28 1.86 15.59
CA ASN A 206 -0.37 0.82 16.08
C ASN A 206 0.41 0.08 14.97
N SER A 207 1.50 -0.59 15.36
CA SER A 207 2.43 -1.28 14.44
C SER A 207 1.82 -2.49 13.70
N ALA A 208 0.82 -3.17 14.28
CA ALA A 208 0.16 -4.31 13.64
C ALA A 208 -0.73 -3.83 12.49
N THR A 209 -1.56 -2.81 12.73
CA THR A 209 -2.39 -2.17 11.71
C THR A 209 -1.55 -1.62 10.55
N ARG A 210 -0.36 -1.09 10.83
CA ARG A 210 0.58 -0.64 9.79
C ARG A 210 0.96 -1.76 8.83
N ARG A 211 1.41 -2.91 9.35
CA ARG A 211 1.84 -4.04 8.51
C ARG A 211 0.74 -4.54 7.60
N VAL A 212 -0.47 -4.60 8.14
CA VAL A 212 -1.66 -5.03 7.39
C VAL A 212 -1.96 -4.08 6.24
N ARG A 213 -1.94 -2.77 6.49
CA ARG A 213 -2.18 -1.75 5.46
C ARG A 213 -1.13 -1.74 4.35
N MET A 214 0.15 -2.01 4.67
CA MET A 214 1.17 -2.17 3.63
C MET A 214 0.87 -3.35 2.69
N ARG A 215 0.21 -4.41 3.16
CA ARG A 215 -0.22 -5.52 2.32
C ARG A 215 -1.39 -5.14 1.41
N ALA A 216 -2.24 -4.23 1.88
CA ALA A 216 -3.41 -3.74 1.17
C ALA A 216 -3.11 -2.62 0.15
N ARG A 217 -1.84 -2.35 -0.14
CA ARG A 217 -1.44 -1.40 -1.19
C ARG A 217 -2.01 -1.79 -2.55
N PRO A 218 -2.28 -0.83 -3.45
CA PRO A 218 -2.68 -1.14 -4.80
C PRO A 218 -1.70 -2.09 -5.50
N LYS A 219 -2.25 -3.04 -6.26
CA LYS A 219 -1.48 -3.98 -7.09
C LYS A 219 -1.20 -3.37 -8.45
N ILE A 220 -0.03 -3.63 -9.01
CA ILE A 220 0.31 -3.22 -10.37
C ILE A 220 0.29 -4.47 -11.26
N LEU A 221 -0.49 -4.41 -12.34
CA LEU A 221 -0.54 -5.44 -13.36
C LEU A 221 0.02 -4.89 -14.67
N LEU A 222 0.96 -5.61 -15.26
CA LEU A 222 1.59 -5.26 -16.53
C LEU A 222 0.90 -6.02 -17.66
N ALA A 223 0.51 -5.31 -18.72
CA ALA A 223 0.07 -5.86 -19.99
C ALA A 223 1.00 -5.39 -21.12
N GLU A 224 1.33 -6.25 -22.05
CA GLU A 224 2.22 -5.92 -23.17
C GLU A 224 1.47 -5.85 -24.52
N ASN A 225 0.19 -6.17 -24.54
CA ASN A 225 -0.68 -6.13 -25.72
C ASN A 225 -2.11 -5.71 -25.35
N PHE A 226 -2.93 -5.45 -26.38
CA PHE A 226 -4.30 -4.97 -26.23
C PHE A 226 -5.22 -6.00 -25.58
N GLU A 227 -5.08 -7.25 -25.96
CA GLU A 227 -5.93 -8.36 -25.52
C GLU A 227 -5.74 -8.59 -24.01
N ASP A 228 -4.49 -8.63 -23.55
CA ASP A 228 -4.19 -8.77 -22.13
C ASP A 228 -4.68 -7.56 -21.33
N ALA A 229 -4.46 -6.34 -21.87
CA ALA A 229 -4.92 -5.11 -21.21
C ALA A 229 -6.44 -5.07 -21.06
N LEU A 230 -7.17 -5.49 -22.09
CA LEU A 230 -8.63 -5.56 -22.08
C LEU A 230 -9.12 -6.65 -21.11
N ALA A 231 -8.50 -7.83 -21.13
CA ALA A 231 -8.85 -8.92 -20.21
C ALA A 231 -8.64 -8.50 -18.73
N LEU A 232 -7.52 -7.84 -18.43
CA LEU A 232 -7.27 -7.28 -17.09
C LEU A 232 -8.31 -6.21 -16.71
N TYR A 233 -8.68 -5.35 -17.65
CA TYR A 233 -9.74 -4.36 -17.40
C TYR A 233 -11.08 -5.04 -17.10
N GLU A 234 -11.52 -5.98 -17.91
CA GLU A 234 -12.79 -6.68 -17.72
C GLU A 234 -12.82 -7.45 -16.39
N GLN A 235 -11.71 -8.08 -16.02
CA GLN A 235 -11.59 -8.83 -14.77
C GLN A 235 -11.60 -7.95 -13.54
N TYR A 236 -10.91 -6.79 -13.58
CA TYR A 236 -10.69 -5.94 -12.40
C TYR A 236 -11.39 -4.59 -12.44
N ARG A 237 -12.31 -4.34 -13.38
CA ARG A 237 -12.95 -3.02 -13.57
C ARG A 237 -13.53 -2.41 -12.30
N GLU A 238 -14.08 -3.22 -11.39
CA GLU A 238 -14.65 -2.74 -10.12
C GLU A 238 -13.58 -2.34 -9.10
N PHE A 239 -12.38 -2.85 -9.25
CA PHE A 239 -11.25 -2.59 -8.36
C PHE A 239 -10.23 -1.64 -8.97
N LEU A 240 -10.46 -1.18 -10.21
CA LEU A 240 -9.48 -0.41 -10.95
C LEU A 240 -9.34 1.01 -10.38
N LEU A 241 -8.09 1.40 -10.12
CA LEU A 241 -7.73 2.73 -9.64
C LEU A 241 -7.37 3.66 -10.81
N GLY A 242 -6.80 3.10 -11.86
CA GLY A 242 -6.48 3.80 -13.09
C GLY A 242 -5.64 2.98 -14.05
N VAL A 243 -5.44 3.53 -15.24
CA VAL A 243 -4.66 2.92 -16.32
C VAL A 243 -3.56 3.88 -16.77
N ILE A 244 -2.36 3.36 -16.91
CA ILE A 244 -1.22 4.04 -17.54
C ILE A 244 -0.86 3.22 -18.77
N SER A 245 -0.96 3.81 -19.97
CA SER A 245 -0.81 3.06 -21.21
C SER A 245 0.06 3.79 -22.22
N ASP A 246 0.90 3.03 -22.91
CA ASP A 246 1.41 3.50 -24.22
C ASP A 246 0.23 3.68 -25.18
N ILE A 247 0.42 4.47 -26.22
CA ILE A 247 -0.54 4.59 -27.34
C ILE A 247 -0.29 3.49 -28.39
N ARG A 248 0.98 3.13 -28.60
CA ARG A 248 1.40 2.24 -29.68
C ARG A 248 1.93 0.92 -29.15
N PHE A 249 1.13 -0.12 -29.21
CA PHE A 249 1.50 -1.47 -28.80
C PHE A 249 0.75 -2.55 -29.62
N PRO A 250 1.08 -3.84 -29.49
CA PRO A 250 0.46 -4.92 -30.29
C PRO A 250 -1.04 -5.07 -30.04
N ARG A 251 -1.78 -5.22 -31.15
CA ARG A 251 -3.20 -5.61 -31.19
C ARG A 251 -3.40 -6.61 -32.32
N GLY A 252 -4.00 -7.76 -32.03
CA GLY A 252 -4.13 -8.84 -33.02
C GLY A 252 -2.78 -9.35 -33.54
N GLY A 253 -1.74 -9.31 -32.72
CA GLY A 253 -0.37 -9.71 -33.08
C GLY A 253 0.42 -8.72 -33.94
N GLN A 254 -0.15 -7.55 -34.27
CA GLN A 254 0.51 -6.48 -35.03
C GLN A 254 0.56 -5.18 -34.24
N THR A 255 1.61 -4.39 -34.44
CA THR A 255 1.73 -3.07 -33.80
C THR A 255 0.67 -2.13 -34.32
N ASP A 256 -0.22 -1.65 -33.44
CA ASP A 256 -1.27 -0.68 -33.74
C ASP A 256 -0.90 0.69 -33.12
N GLY A 257 -0.88 1.74 -33.95
CA GLY A 257 -0.55 3.11 -33.54
C GLY A 257 -1.64 3.84 -32.77
N GLU A 258 -2.82 3.23 -32.61
CA GLU A 258 -4.01 3.80 -31.94
C GLU A 258 -4.51 2.90 -30.80
N ALA A 259 -3.85 1.76 -30.53
CA ALA A 259 -4.31 0.76 -29.57
C ALA A 259 -4.65 1.36 -28.19
N GLY A 260 -3.79 2.23 -27.65
CA GLY A 260 -4.02 2.86 -26.35
C GLY A 260 -5.20 3.85 -26.35
N ILE A 261 -5.43 4.56 -27.46
CA ILE A 261 -6.57 5.46 -27.60
C ILE A 261 -7.88 4.66 -27.67
N GLU A 262 -7.88 3.56 -28.41
CA GLU A 262 -9.04 2.68 -28.49
C GLU A 262 -9.35 2.02 -27.14
N LEU A 263 -8.33 1.55 -26.42
CA LEU A 263 -8.48 1.04 -25.05
C LEU A 263 -9.09 2.08 -24.13
N ALA A 264 -8.57 3.32 -24.17
CA ALA A 264 -9.08 4.43 -23.37
C ALA A 264 -10.54 4.76 -23.71
N ARG A 265 -10.92 4.78 -24.98
CA ARG A 265 -12.31 5.00 -25.41
C ARG A 265 -13.27 3.94 -24.85
N ARG A 266 -12.90 2.67 -24.93
CA ARG A 266 -13.72 1.58 -24.38
C ARG A 266 -13.90 1.72 -22.88
N ILE A 267 -12.81 1.93 -22.16
CA ILE A 267 -12.86 2.09 -20.70
C ILE A 267 -13.71 3.31 -20.32
N LYS A 268 -13.50 4.44 -20.98
CA LYS A 268 -14.22 5.70 -20.69
C LYS A 268 -15.70 5.67 -21.07
N ALA A 269 -16.09 4.83 -22.02
CA ALA A 269 -17.49 4.59 -22.34
C ALA A 269 -18.25 3.91 -21.20
N GLU A 270 -17.58 3.05 -20.42
CA GLU A 270 -18.18 2.38 -19.27
C GLU A 270 -17.95 3.13 -17.95
N VAL A 271 -16.74 3.65 -17.75
CA VAL A 271 -16.31 4.34 -16.51
C VAL A 271 -15.66 5.68 -16.88
N SER A 272 -16.49 6.68 -17.07
CA SER A 272 -16.07 8.00 -17.59
C SER A 272 -15.06 8.73 -16.72
N ASP A 273 -15.08 8.51 -15.41
CA ASP A 273 -14.24 9.16 -14.39
C ASP A 273 -12.93 8.42 -14.08
N LEU A 274 -12.74 7.19 -14.60
CA LEU A 274 -11.52 6.43 -14.33
C LEU A 274 -10.27 7.19 -14.83
N PRO A 275 -9.25 7.44 -13.99
CA PRO A 275 -8.04 8.11 -14.42
C PRO A 275 -7.27 7.27 -15.45
N ILE A 276 -7.02 7.84 -16.62
CA ILE A 276 -6.21 7.22 -17.68
C ILE A 276 -5.10 8.18 -18.08
N LEU A 277 -3.85 7.67 -18.11
CA LEU A 277 -2.69 8.39 -18.64
C LEU A 277 -2.22 7.67 -19.90
N LEU A 278 -2.27 8.35 -21.03
CA LEU A 278 -1.74 7.86 -22.30
C LEU A 278 -0.38 8.50 -22.60
N GLN A 279 0.54 7.68 -23.08
CA GLN A 279 1.92 8.07 -23.33
C GLN A 279 2.28 7.87 -24.80
N SER A 280 3.02 8.82 -25.37
CA SER A 280 3.56 8.69 -26.73
C SER A 280 4.81 9.55 -26.90
N SER A 281 5.67 9.16 -27.85
CA SER A 281 6.74 10.04 -28.35
C SER A 281 6.24 11.02 -29.42
N ASP A 282 5.02 10.83 -29.93
CA ASP A 282 4.39 11.68 -30.94
C ASP A 282 3.43 12.68 -30.26
N GLU A 283 3.80 13.95 -30.25
CA GLU A 283 3.00 15.03 -29.66
C GLU A 283 1.68 15.28 -30.40
N ASN A 284 1.59 14.93 -31.69
CA ASN A 284 0.37 15.11 -32.47
C ASN A 284 -0.80 14.25 -31.93
N LYS A 285 -0.50 13.22 -31.12
CA LYS A 285 -1.52 12.39 -30.45
C LYS A 285 -2.23 13.10 -29.28
N ALA A 286 -1.69 14.20 -28.79
CA ALA A 286 -2.25 14.90 -27.62
C ALA A 286 -3.73 15.32 -27.80
N SER A 287 -4.12 15.78 -29.01
CA SER A 287 -5.51 16.14 -29.30
C SER A 287 -6.44 14.92 -29.22
N ALA A 288 -6.09 13.82 -29.88
CA ALA A 288 -6.89 12.60 -29.88
C ALA A 288 -7.00 11.97 -28.46
N VAL A 289 -5.99 12.16 -27.61
CA VAL A 289 -6.02 11.75 -26.19
C VAL A 289 -7.00 12.63 -25.40
N ALA A 290 -7.00 13.94 -25.61
CA ALA A 290 -7.93 14.85 -24.97
C ALA A 290 -9.40 14.53 -25.32
N ASP A 291 -9.68 14.14 -26.56
CA ASP A 291 -11.01 13.72 -27.02
C ASP A 291 -11.53 12.47 -26.27
N CYS A 292 -10.61 11.67 -25.70
CA CYS A 292 -10.96 10.52 -24.86
C CYS A 292 -11.07 10.87 -23.37
N SER A 293 -10.94 12.13 -22.97
CA SER A 293 -10.89 12.55 -21.56
C SER A 293 -9.77 11.86 -20.77
N ALA A 294 -8.64 11.57 -21.42
CA ALA A 294 -7.44 11.00 -20.82
C ALA A 294 -6.33 12.06 -20.69
N ALA A 295 -5.40 11.85 -19.76
CA ALA A 295 -4.22 12.69 -19.65
C ALA A 295 -3.15 12.24 -20.66
N PHE A 296 -2.38 13.18 -21.19
CA PHE A 296 -1.28 12.91 -22.13
C PHE A 296 0.08 13.15 -21.50
N LEU A 297 1.03 12.25 -21.76
CA LEU A 297 2.42 12.39 -21.34
C LEU A 297 3.37 12.06 -22.50
N ASN A 298 4.20 13.05 -22.87
CA ASN A 298 5.23 12.84 -23.88
C ASN A 298 6.40 12.02 -23.32
N LYS A 299 6.69 10.85 -23.93
CA LYS A 299 7.80 9.95 -23.57
C LYS A 299 9.20 10.58 -23.75
N GLN A 300 9.32 11.62 -24.56
CA GLN A 300 10.58 12.36 -24.77
C GLN A 300 10.79 13.47 -23.73
N SER A 301 9.84 13.70 -22.83
CA SER A 301 9.97 14.73 -21.79
C SER A 301 11.16 14.43 -20.87
N ALA A 302 12.05 15.40 -20.69
CA ALA A 302 13.16 15.30 -19.73
C ALA A 302 12.68 15.06 -18.27
N LYS A 303 11.40 15.38 -17.98
CA LYS A 303 10.76 15.18 -16.67
C LYS A 303 9.72 14.05 -16.69
N LEU A 304 9.89 13.06 -17.58
CA LEU A 304 8.92 11.98 -17.79
C LEU A 304 8.53 11.29 -16.47
N LEU A 305 9.51 10.79 -15.73
CA LEU A 305 9.29 10.07 -14.49
C LEU A 305 8.67 10.95 -13.40
N ALA A 306 9.11 12.20 -13.29
CA ALA A 306 8.52 13.15 -12.33
C ALA A 306 7.04 13.47 -12.65
N LYS A 307 6.70 13.61 -13.94
CA LYS A 307 5.31 13.81 -14.37
C LYS A 307 4.45 12.57 -14.14
N LEU A 308 5.01 11.38 -14.35
CA LEU A 308 4.34 10.12 -14.06
C LEU A 308 4.03 10.00 -12.56
N GLY A 309 5.01 10.25 -11.70
CA GLY A 309 4.80 10.25 -10.24
C GLY A 309 3.76 11.30 -9.80
N ALA A 310 3.80 12.50 -10.38
CA ALA A 310 2.80 13.54 -10.10
C ALA A 310 1.38 13.13 -10.54
N PHE A 311 1.24 12.43 -11.66
CA PHE A 311 -0.05 11.90 -12.11
C PHE A 311 -0.59 10.85 -11.13
N ILE A 312 0.23 9.89 -10.73
CA ILE A 312 -0.12 8.84 -9.75
C ILE A 312 -0.61 9.49 -8.45
N ASN A 313 0.18 10.42 -7.91
CA ASN A 313 -0.15 11.10 -6.66
C ASN A 313 -1.48 11.85 -6.73
N ARG A 314 -1.68 12.61 -7.80
CA ARG A 314 -2.88 13.47 -7.97
C ARG A 314 -4.15 12.69 -8.28
N ASN A 315 -4.06 11.61 -9.08
CA ASN A 315 -5.23 10.99 -9.67
C ASN A 315 -5.61 9.65 -9.02
N PHE A 316 -4.69 8.99 -8.30
CA PHE A 316 -4.96 7.70 -7.66
C PHE A 316 -5.30 7.82 -6.16
N GLY A 317 -5.68 9.02 -5.72
CA GLY A 317 -6.17 9.26 -4.37
C GLY A 317 -5.12 9.29 -3.26
N PHE A 318 -3.82 9.30 -3.60
CA PHE A 318 -2.74 9.31 -2.61
C PHE A 318 -2.51 10.69 -1.99
N GLY A 319 -2.77 11.77 -2.73
CA GLY A 319 -2.62 13.15 -2.25
C GLY A 319 -3.77 13.61 -1.35
N ASP A 320 -3.77 14.90 -1.02
CA ASP A 320 -4.88 15.56 -0.33
C ASP A 320 -6.17 15.35 -1.10
N PHE A 321 -7.29 15.24 -0.38
CA PHE A 321 -8.60 15.34 -1.02
C PHE A 321 -8.86 16.81 -1.36
N VAL A 322 -8.96 17.12 -2.64
CA VAL A 322 -9.18 18.48 -3.12
C VAL A 322 -10.62 18.63 -3.54
N PHE A 323 -11.39 19.38 -2.77
CA PHE A 323 -12.77 19.72 -3.13
C PHE A 323 -12.76 20.72 -4.29
N ARG A 324 -13.46 20.36 -5.39
CA ARG A 324 -13.53 21.13 -6.62
C ARG A 324 -14.96 21.27 -7.11
N LEU A 325 -15.24 22.35 -7.81
CA LEU A 325 -16.43 22.48 -8.64
C LEU A 325 -16.26 21.71 -9.96
N PRO A 326 -17.36 21.45 -10.70
CA PRO A 326 -17.31 20.79 -12.02
C PRO A 326 -16.41 21.48 -13.05
N ASP A 327 -16.20 22.79 -12.92
CA ASP A 327 -15.32 23.60 -13.77
C ASP A 327 -13.83 23.47 -13.41
N GLY A 328 -13.51 22.71 -12.35
CA GLY A 328 -12.15 22.50 -11.86
C GLY A 328 -11.69 23.51 -10.81
N THR A 329 -12.50 24.49 -10.43
CA THR A 329 -12.17 25.46 -9.38
C THR A 329 -11.97 24.76 -8.04
N GLU A 330 -10.77 24.89 -7.46
CA GLU A 330 -10.43 24.32 -6.15
C GLU A 330 -11.03 25.20 -5.04
N LEU A 331 -11.71 24.56 -4.07
CA LEU A 331 -12.35 25.24 -2.94
C LEU A 331 -11.57 25.01 -1.64
N GLU A 332 -11.43 23.74 -1.24
CA GLU A 332 -10.81 23.32 0.01
C GLU A 332 -9.95 22.07 -0.19
N ARG A 333 -9.07 21.78 0.79
CA ARG A 333 -8.24 20.58 0.81
C ARG A 333 -8.32 19.90 2.15
N ALA A 334 -8.40 18.56 2.12
CA ALA A 334 -8.36 17.73 3.30
C ALA A 334 -7.18 16.75 3.21
N ARG A 335 -6.31 16.75 4.20
CA ARG A 335 -5.11 15.90 4.29
C ARG A 335 -5.41 14.59 5.01
N ASN A 336 -6.37 14.61 5.91
CA ASN A 336 -6.74 13.50 6.78
C ASN A 336 -8.26 13.40 6.93
N PHE A 337 -8.73 12.35 7.64
CA PHE A 337 -10.16 12.10 7.84
C PHE A 337 -10.89 13.20 8.58
N ARG A 338 -10.26 13.84 9.54
CA ARG A 338 -10.86 14.93 10.31
C ARG A 338 -11.10 16.12 9.40
N GLU A 339 -10.05 16.53 8.67
CA GLU A 339 -10.17 17.63 7.70
C GLU A 339 -11.20 17.30 6.61
N LEU A 340 -11.26 16.02 6.12
CA LEU A 340 -12.27 15.60 5.16
C LEU A 340 -13.69 15.78 5.72
N GLN A 341 -13.92 15.38 6.96
CA GLN A 341 -15.20 15.54 7.65
C GLN A 341 -15.57 17.01 7.83
N ASP A 342 -14.61 17.82 8.30
CA ASP A 342 -14.81 19.24 8.55
C ASP A 342 -15.06 20.02 7.25
N CYS A 343 -14.32 19.70 6.17
CA CYS A 343 -14.55 20.30 4.85
C CYS A 343 -15.88 19.85 4.26
N ALA A 344 -16.23 18.57 4.33
CA ALA A 344 -17.51 18.07 3.81
C ALA A 344 -18.72 18.73 4.48
N ALA A 345 -18.58 19.11 5.77
CA ALA A 345 -19.65 19.79 6.51
C ALA A 345 -19.97 21.20 5.99
N ARG A 346 -18.97 21.89 5.37
CA ARG A 346 -19.11 23.33 5.00
C ARG A 346 -18.88 23.65 3.52
N VAL A 347 -18.30 22.73 2.76
CA VAL A 347 -18.01 22.97 1.33
C VAL A 347 -19.30 23.19 0.52
N ASP A 348 -19.19 23.89 -0.60
CA ASP A 348 -20.30 24.10 -1.53
C ASP A 348 -20.95 22.77 -1.95
N SER A 349 -22.29 22.75 -1.97
CA SER A 349 -23.08 21.57 -2.29
C SER A 349 -22.83 21.03 -3.70
N GLY A 350 -22.52 21.91 -4.67
CA GLY A 350 -22.15 21.50 -6.03
C GLY A 350 -20.85 20.72 -6.07
N SER A 351 -19.86 21.11 -5.25
CA SER A 351 -18.62 20.35 -5.08
C SER A 351 -18.88 18.98 -4.45
N LEU A 352 -19.72 18.93 -3.40
CA LEU A 352 -20.05 17.67 -2.73
C LEU A 352 -20.68 16.67 -3.69
N VAL A 353 -21.69 17.10 -4.45
CA VAL A 353 -22.37 16.31 -5.49
C VAL A 353 -21.39 15.85 -6.56
N PHE A 354 -20.56 16.78 -7.10
CA PHE A 354 -19.55 16.49 -8.10
C PHE A 354 -18.61 15.34 -7.69
N HIS A 355 -18.14 15.37 -6.44
CA HIS A 355 -17.24 14.32 -5.92
C HIS A 355 -17.96 13.01 -5.61
N ALA A 356 -19.20 13.08 -5.12
CA ALA A 356 -20.00 11.89 -4.80
C ALA A 356 -20.40 11.11 -6.07
N GLU A 357 -20.84 11.80 -7.14
CA GLU A 357 -21.19 11.19 -8.43
C GLU A 357 -20.01 10.41 -9.05
N ARG A 358 -18.78 10.83 -8.75
CA ARG A 358 -17.54 10.27 -9.29
C ARG A 358 -16.81 9.34 -8.35
N ASN A 359 -17.44 8.93 -7.24
CA ASN A 359 -16.86 8.07 -6.23
C ASN A 359 -15.50 8.55 -5.69
N HIS A 360 -15.19 9.85 -5.77
CA HIS A 360 -13.89 10.39 -5.36
C HIS A 360 -13.63 10.15 -3.87
N PHE A 361 -14.66 10.24 -3.01
CA PHE A 361 -14.54 9.94 -1.58
C PHE A 361 -14.11 8.50 -1.34
N SER A 362 -14.80 7.53 -1.92
CA SER A 362 -14.46 6.12 -1.77
C SER A 362 -13.11 5.78 -2.39
N ASN A 363 -12.74 6.37 -3.52
CA ASN A 363 -11.42 6.17 -4.13
C ASN A 363 -10.29 6.69 -3.22
N TRP A 364 -10.47 7.88 -2.63
CA TRP A 364 -9.51 8.46 -1.69
C TRP A 364 -9.35 7.63 -0.40
N LEU A 365 -10.46 7.10 0.11
CA LEU A 365 -10.49 6.23 1.28
C LEU A 365 -9.79 4.88 1.01
N ILE A 366 -10.06 4.28 -0.14
CA ILE A 366 -9.45 3.01 -0.54
C ILE A 366 -7.94 3.14 -0.73
N ALA A 367 -7.47 4.23 -1.34
CA ALA A 367 -6.04 4.50 -1.47
C ALA A 367 -5.33 4.56 -0.10
N ARG A 368 -6.07 4.86 0.97
CA ARG A 368 -5.64 4.88 2.37
C ARG A 368 -5.88 3.57 3.12
N GLY A 369 -6.36 2.53 2.43
CA GLY A 369 -6.67 1.24 3.04
C GLY A 369 -7.93 1.23 3.91
N GLU A 370 -8.83 2.21 3.71
CA GLU A 370 -10.09 2.32 4.45
C GLU A 370 -11.24 1.66 3.69
N PHE A 371 -11.08 0.36 3.46
CA PHE A 371 -11.99 -0.41 2.61
C PHE A 371 -13.42 -0.48 3.14
N ASP A 372 -13.59 -0.63 4.46
CA ASP A 372 -14.92 -0.76 5.07
C ASP A 372 -15.70 0.53 4.98
N LEU A 373 -15.05 1.67 5.25
CA LEU A 373 -15.67 2.98 5.10
C LEU A 373 -16.02 3.26 3.63
N ALA A 374 -15.11 2.93 2.71
CA ALA A 374 -15.35 3.09 1.30
C ALA A 374 -16.52 2.21 0.79
N ARG A 375 -16.67 0.99 1.32
CA ARG A 375 -17.81 0.11 1.03
C ARG A 375 -19.12 0.66 1.56
N ARG A 376 -19.15 1.34 2.70
CA ARG A 376 -20.35 2.00 3.22
C ARG A 376 -20.80 3.16 2.34
N LEU A 377 -19.85 3.89 1.74
CA LEU A 377 -20.16 5.05 0.88
C LEU A 377 -20.50 4.66 -0.56
N ARG A 378 -19.86 3.63 -1.13
CA ARG A 378 -19.90 3.30 -2.56
C ARG A 378 -21.27 2.81 -3.10
N PRO A 379 -22.08 2.04 -2.37
CA PRO A 379 -23.38 1.59 -2.87
C PRO A 379 -24.40 2.71 -3.04
N ARG A 380 -24.17 3.86 -2.38
CA ARG A 380 -25.09 4.99 -2.43
C ARG A 380 -24.78 5.87 -3.64
N ARG A 381 -25.81 6.10 -4.45
CA ARG A 381 -25.77 7.05 -5.56
C ARG A 381 -26.29 8.40 -5.10
N VAL A 382 -25.88 9.48 -5.74
CA VAL A 382 -26.40 10.82 -5.45
C VAL A 382 -27.93 10.86 -5.60
N SER A 383 -28.48 10.10 -6.56
CA SER A 383 -29.92 9.94 -6.77
C SER A 383 -30.69 9.26 -5.61
N ASP A 384 -30.00 8.63 -4.67
CA ASP A 384 -30.62 8.00 -3.50
C ASP A 384 -30.94 9.01 -2.39
N PHE A 385 -30.45 10.25 -2.52
CA PHE A 385 -30.67 11.35 -1.58
C PHE A 385 -31.64 12.36 -2.17
N ARG A 386 -32.51 12.92 -1.32
CA ARG A 386 -33.53 13.90 -1.71
C ARG A 386 -32.92 15.22 -2.15
N ASP A 387 -31.85 15.62 -1.47
CA ASP A 387 -31.14 16.86 -1.72
C ASP A 387 -29.64 16.75 -1.32
N PRO A 388 -28.81 17.72 -1.70
CA PRO A 388 -27.40 17.73 -1.34
C PRO A 388 -27.13 17.79 0.19
N GLU A 389 -28.06 18.30 1.00
CA GLU A 389 -27.87 18.38 2.45
C GLU A 389 -28.11 17.02 3.13
N GLU A 390 -28.98 16.18 2.59
CA GLU A 390 -29.13 14.79 3.02
C GLU A 390 -27.86 13.98 2.68
N LEU A 391 -27.26 14.19 1.51
CA LEU A 391 -25.95 13.62 1.12
C LEU A 391 -24.84 14.09 2.08
N ARG A 392 -24.82 15.41 2.41
CA ARG A 392 -23.86 16.00 3.35
C ARG A 392 -23.97 15.34 4.74
N SER A 393 -25.18 15.24 5.25
CA SER A 393 -25.48 14.64 6.55
C SER A 393 -25.07 13.18 6.58
N PHE A 394 -25.39 12.42 5.55
CA PHE A 394 -24.97 11.02 5.40
C PHE A 394 -23.46 10.87 5.42
N LEU A 395 -22.74 11.66 4.61
CA LEU A 395 -21.27 11.60 4.54
C LEU A 395 -20.65 11.97 5.88
N PHE A 396 -21.11 13.06 6.49
CA PHE A 396 -20.62 13.54 7.79
C PHE A 396 -20.83 12.50 8.91
N GLU A 397 -22.04 11.95 9.02
CA GLU A 397 -22.37 10.95 10.03
C GLU A 397 -21.59 9.65 9.81
N THR A 398 -21.49 9.18 8.57
CA THR A 398 -20.73 7.96 8.25
C THR A 398 -19.25 8.11 8.60
N LEU A 399 -18.63 9.27 8.29
CA LEU A 399 -17.26 9.57 8.68
C LEU A 399 -17.10 9.67 10.21
N ARG A 400 -18.07 10.27 10.90
CA ARG A 400 -18.08 10.42 12.35
C ARG A 400 -18.18 9.07 13.06
N GLU A 401 -19.14 8.24 12.64
CA GLU A 401 -19.33 6.90 13.19
C GLU A 401 -18.08 6.04 13.00
N PHE A 402 -17.50 6.05 11.81
CA PHE A 402 -16.30 5.31 11.52
C PHE A 402 -15.09 5.76 12.38
N ARG A 403 -14.94 7.07 12.58
CA ARG A 403 -13.90 7.59 13.48
C ARG A 403 -14.13 7.12 14.91
N HIS A 404 -15.36 7.17 15.38
CA HIS A 404 -15.74 6.70 16.71
C HIS A 404 -15.50 5.20 16.88
N GLU A 405 -15.99 4.37 15.95
CA GLU A 405 -15.74 2.92 15.92
C GLU A 405 -14.25 2.59 15.96
N ARG A 406 -13.44 3.35 15.25
CA ARG A 406 -12.00 3.15 15.13
C ARG A 406 -11.21 3.56 16.38
N GLN A 407 -11.69 4.56 17.08
CA GLN A 407 -11.10 5.02 18.35
C GLN A 407 -11.60 4.19 19.53
N SER A 408 -12.78 3.62 19.42
CA SER A 408 -13.35 2.74 20.42
C SER A 408 -12.54 1.46 20.58
N GLY A 409 -12.06 1.22 21.81
CA GLY A 409 -11.27 0.03 22.14
C GLY A 409 -9.83 0.01 21.68
N MET A 410 -9.31 1.09 21.07
CA MET A 410 -7.90 1.20 20.72
C MET A 410 -7.12 2.04 21.74
N VAL A 411 -5.86 1.63 21.97
CA VAL A 411 -4.89 2.43 22.72
C VAL A 411 -4.22 3.40 21.76
N THR A 412 -4.40 4.69 22.01
CA THR A 412 -3.87 5.77 21.17
C THR A 412 -2.69 6.43 21.86
N ASP A 413 -1.59 6.67 21.13
CA ASP A 413 -0.47 7.47 21.66
C ASP A 413 -0.93 8.91 21.84
N PHE A 414 -0.77 9.44 23.04
CA PHE A 414 -1.06 10.84 23.33
C PHE A 414 -0.05 11.75 22.65
N LYS A 415 -0.56 12.70 21.87
CA LYS A 415 0.21 13.79 21.26
C LYS A 415 -0.61 15.07 21.38
N ARG A 416 -0.08 16.06 22.09
CA ARG A 416 -0.78 17.33 22.37
C ARG A 416 -1.35 17.99 21.12
N GLU A 417 -0.56 18.02 20.03
CA GLU A 417 -0.95 18.68 18.78
C GLU A 417 -2.10 17.95 18.04
N ARG A 418 -2.37 16.72 18.42
CA ARG A 418 -3.37 15.85 17.75
C ARG A 418 -4.52 15.45 18.67
N TYR A 419 -4.46 15.79 19.95
CA TYR A 419 -5.48 15.42 20.91
C TYR A 419 -6.75 16.27 20.71
N ASP A 420 -7.85 15.62 20.42
CA ASP A 420 -9.16 16.24 20.16
C ASP A 420 -10.23 15.87 21.20
N GLY A 421 -9.83 15.22 22.28
CA GLY A 421 -10.74 14.80 23.34
C GLY A 421 -11.64 13.62 22.99
N THR A 422 -11.47 12.98 21.82
CA THR A 422 -12.33 11.86 21.37
C THR A 422 -11.78 10.49 21.73
N ALA A 423 -10.48 10.36 21.98
CA ALA A 423 -9.86 9.09 22.33
C ALA A 423 -10.30 8.61 23.73
N GLU A 424 -10.75 7.36 23.81
CA GLU A 424 -11.23 6.75 25.04
C GLU A 424 -10.10 6.14 25.88
N PHE A 425 -9.02 5.68 25.24
CA PHE A 425 -7.88 5.05 25.91
C PHE A 425 -6.56 5.59 25.34
N LEU A 426 -5.85 6.33 26.18
CA LEU A 426 -4.59 7.00 25.81
C LEU A 426 -3.41 6.34 26.50
N ARG A 427 -2.26 6.34 25.83
CA ARG A 427 -0.95 6.08 26.46
C ARG A 427 -0.07 7.32 26.37
N ILE A 428 0.52 7.68 27.50
CA ILE A 428 1.43 8.82 27.65
C ILE A 428 2.85 8.27 27.83
N GLY A 429 3.79 8.73 27.00
CA GLY A 429 5.19 8.30 27.01
C GLY A 429 5.44 6.98 26.28
N GLU A 430 6.69 6.57 26.27
CA GLU A 430 7.18 5.36 25.62
C GLU A 430 7.23 4.16 26.58
N GLY A 431 7.44 2.95 26.04
CA GLY A 431 7.57 1.73 26.83
C GLY A 431 6.24 0.94 26.96
N SER A 432 6.11 0.16 28.02
CA SER A 432 4.98 -0.73 28.27
C SER A 432 3.84 -0.02 29.01
N LEU A 433 2.59 -0.39 28.69
CA LEU A 433 1.39 -0.02 29.46
C LEU A 433 1.35 -0.66 30.87
N GLY A 434 2.21 -1.61 31.15
CA GLY A 434 2.11 -2.44 32.35
C GLY A 434 0.94 -3.43 32.32
N GLY A 435 0.88 -4.33 33.30
CA GLY A 435 -0.14 -5.39 33.34
C GLY A 435 -1.56 -4.87 33.49
N LYS A 436 -1.78 -3.90 34.37
CA LYS A 436 -3.11 -3.30 34.62
C LYS A 436 -3.60 -2.51 33.41
N GLY A 437 -2.75 -1.69 32.80
CA GLY A 437 -3.08 -0.92 31.59
C GLY A 437 -3.46 -1.84 30.43
N ARG A 438 -2.69 -2.92 30.20
CA ARG A 438 -3.00 -3.92 29.16
C ARG A 438 -4.31 -4.64 29.42
N GLY A 439 -4.58 -5.05 30.67
CA GLY A 439 -5.83 -5.69 31.05
C GLY A 439 -7.04 -4.77 30.84
N LEU A 440 -6.93 -3.51 31.23
CA LEU A 440 -8.02 -2.53 31.06
C LEU A 440 -8.24 -2.18 29.58
N ALA A 441 -7.19 -2.06 28.78
CA ALA A 441 -7.27 -1.87 27.34
C ALA A 441 -7.95 -3.07 26.64
N PHE A 442 -7.64 -4.29 27.08
CA PHE A 442 -8.30 -5.50 26.58
C PHE A 442 -9.80 -5.52 26.94
N ILE A 443 -10.16 -5.19 28.17
CA ILE A 443 -11.55 -5.07 28.60
C ILE A 443 -12.30 -3.98 27.82
N ASN A 444 -11.66 -2.83 27.59
CA ASN A 444 -12.25 -1.76 26.78
C ASN A 444 -12.53 -2.25 25.35
N LYS A 445 -11.60 -3.00 24.75
CA LYS A 445 -11.80 -3.62 23.44
C LYS A 445 -12.96 -4.64 23.44
N LEU A 446 -13.10 -5.44 24.49
CA LEU A 446 -14.20 -6.40 24.62
C LEU A 446 -15.56 -5.71 24.74
N PHE A 447 -15.66 -4.64 25.54
CA PHE A 447 -16.92 -3.92 25.75
C PHE A 447 -17.34 -3.09 24.52
N ASN A 448 -16.39 -2.59 23.77
CA ASN A 448 -16.67 -1.88 22.51
C ASN A 448 -17.02 -2.83 21.36
N ASN A 449 -16.81 -4.14 21.52
CA ASN A 449 -17.43 -5.13 20.66
C ASN A 449 -18.92 -5.24 21.03
N GLN A 450 -19.80 -4.96 20.06
CA GLN A 450 -21.27 -4.89 20.22
C GLN A 450 -21.93 -6.06 20.96
N LEU A 451 -21.27 -7.23 21.02
CA LEU A 451 -21.77 -8.44 21.66
C LEU A 451 -22.06 -8.30 23.15
N VAL A 452 -21.23 -7.57 23.89
CA VAL A 452 -21.45 -7.39 25.34
C VAL A 452 -22.44 -6.27 25.60
N CYS A 453 -22.44 -5.22 24.80
CA CYS A 453 -23.35 -4.08 24.96
C CYS A 453 -24.79 -4.45 24.65
N THR A 454 -25.04 -5.38 23.74
CA THR A 454 -26.42 -5.83 23.37
C THR A 454 -26.96 -6.94 24.26
N ALA A 455 -26.10 -7.60 25.03
CA ALA A 455 -26.51 -8.69 25.94
C ALA A 455 -27.41 -8.23 27.09
N PHE A 456 -27.36 -6.94 27.46
CA PHE A 456 -28.08 -6.37 28.59
C PHE A 456 -28.87 -5.12 28.18
N PRO A 457 -30.09 -5.27 27.63
CA PRO A 457 -30.91 -4.13 27.21
C PRO A 457 -31.12 -3.12 28.35
N GLY A 458 -30.88 -1.84 28.07
CA GLY A 458 -31.03 -0.75 29.04
C GLY A 458 -29.82 -0.55 29.97
N THR A 459 -28.76 -1.35 29.84
CA THR A 459 -27.52 -1.21 30.62
C THR A 459 -26.36 -0.84 29.71
N ARG A 460 -25.66 0.23 30.04
CA ARG A 460 -24.40 0.61 29.36
C ARG A 460 -23.20 0.15 30.19
N ILE A 461 -22.42 -0.76 29.64
CA ILE A 461 -21.16 -1.19 30.24
C ILE A 461 -20.04 -0.51 29.47
N SER A 462 -19.17 0.25 30.13
CA SER A 462 -18.06 0.94 29.50
C SER A 462 -16.86 1.04 30.43
N VAL A 463 -15.68 1.08 29.87
CA VAL A 463 -14.47 1.50 30.58
C VAL A 463 -14.46 3.04 30.58
N PRO A 464 -14.22 3.70 31.71
CA PRO A 464 -14.09 5.15 31.73
C PRO A 464 -12.93 5.60 30.85
N ARG A 465 -12.96 6.84 30.36
CA ARG A 465 -11.82 7.41 29.64
C ARG A 465 -10.56 7.28 30.49
N THR A 466 -9.53 6.73 29.90
CA THR A 466 -8.32 6.31 30.62
C THR A 466 -7.08 6.81 29.91
N ALA A 467 -6.21 7.48 30.65
CA ALA A 467 -4.85 7.77 30.21
C ALA A 467 -3.88 6.94 31.06
N VAL A 468 -3.03 6.15 30.40
CA VAL A 468 -2.02 5.30 31.03
C VAL A 468 -0.65 5.89 30.83
N ILE A 469 0.03 6.18 31.91
CA ILE A 469 1.45 6.57 31.90
C ILE A 469 2.27 5.30 31.69
N CYS A 470 3.09 5.26 30.65
CA CYS A 470 3.92 4.12 30.29
C CYS A 470 5.18 3.99 31.14
N THR A 471 5.80 2.80 31.13
CA THR A 471 6.99 2.54 31.96
C THR A 471 8.15 3.48 31.66
N GLY A 472 8.36 3.90 30.41
CA GLY A 472 9.41 4.85 30.05
C GLY A 472 9.27 6.22 30.70
N ALA A 473 8.04 6.65 31.00
CA ALA A 473 7.81 7.88 31.76
C ALA A 473 8.22 7.72 33.24
N PHE A 474 8.04 6.52 33.81
CA PHE A 474 8.54 6.20 35.15
C PHE A 474 10.08 6.13 35.16
N ASP A 475 10.69 5.50 34.17
CA ASP A 475 12.14 5.44 34.04
C ASP A 475 12.75 6.85 33.95
N ALA A 476 12.15 7.73 33.12
CA ALA A 476 12.57 9.15 33.03
C ALA A 476 12.37 9.95 34.33
N PHE A 477 11.34 9.64 35.12
CA PHE A 477 11.13 10.22 36.43
C PHE A 477 12.21 9.78 37.42
N MET A 478 12.53 8.50 37.44
CA MET A 478 13.59 7.95 38.31
C MET A 478 14.95 8.52 37.97
N GLU A 479 15.29 8.63 36.69
CA GLU A 479 16.54 9.16 36.19
C GLU A 479 16.69 10.67 36.52
N LYS A 480 15.62 11.47 36.25
CA LYS A 480 15.62 12.90 36.50
C LYS A 480 15.89 13.28 37.97
N ASN A 481 15.47 12.44 38.91
CA ASN A 481 15.53 12.69 40.34
C ASN A 481 16.59 11.87 41.07
N ASP A 482 17.44 11.12 40.35
CA ASP A 482 18.46 10.22 40.89
C ASP A 482 17.89 9.21 41.92
N LEU A 483 16.65 8.79 41.73
CA LEU A 483 15.92 7.93 42.68
C LEU A 483 16.25 6.46 42.59
N LEU A 484 16.91 6.00 41.50
CA LEU A 484 17.14 4.58 41.30
C LEU A 484 18.07 3.98 42.33
N GLU A 485 19.22 4.61 42.57
CA GLU A 485 20.18 4.19 43.59
C GLU A 485 19.59 4.33 44.98
N PHE A 486 18.93 5.46 45.27
CA PHE A 486 18.25 5.70 46.53
C PHE A 486 17.21 4.60 46.85
N ALA A 487 16.39 4.18 45.85
CA ALA A 487 15.34 3.19 46.04
C ALA A 487 15.90 1.75 46.20
N LEU A 488 17.14 1.49 45.80
CA LEU A 488 17.81 0.20 45.95
C LEU A 488 18.58 0.08 47.28
N ASP A 489 18.86 1.22 47.94
CA ASP A 489 19.48 1.23 49.27
C ASP A 489 18.43 0.86 50.35
N GLU A 490 18.92 0.48 51.55
CA GLU A 490 18.09 0.06 52.67
C GLU A 490 17.49 1.27 53.42
N HIS A 491 16.38 1.84 52.87
CA HIS A 491 15.62 2.93 53.49
C HIS A 491 14.31 2.41 54.07
N ASN A 492 13.78 3.14 55.06
CA ASN A 492 12.43 2.84 55.54
C ASN A 492 11.37 3.40 54.59
N ASP A 493 10.14 2.83 54.65
CA ASP A 493 9.04 3.18 53.76
C ASP A 493 8.68 4.67 53.80
N GLU A 494 8.80 5.33 54.96
CA GLU A 494 8.47 6.77 55.14
C GLU A 494 9.45 7.65 54.37
N GLU A 495 10.74 7.31 54.40
CA GLU A 495 11.80 8.05 53.66
C GLU A 495 11.62 7.88 52.15
N ILE A 496 11.29 6.66 51.68
CA ILE A 496 11.04 6.40 50.28
C ILE A 496 9.81 7.19 49.80
N VAL A 497 8.70 7.12 50.53
CA VAL A 497 7.50 7.91 50.20
C VAL A 497 7.77 9.41 50.15
N ALA A 498 8.55 9.95 51.13
CA ALA A 498 8.90 11.34 51.15
C ALA A 498 9.76 11.76 49.96
N ALA A 499 10.76 10.94 49.59
CA ALA A 499 11.62 11.21 48.44
C ALA A 499 10.82 11.22 47.12
N PHE A 500 9.96 10.24 46.89
CA PHE A 500 9.13 10.15 45.69
C PHE A 500 8.07 11.27 45.61
N THR A 501 7.48 11.65 46.75
CA THR A 501 6.46 12.71 46.82
C THR A 501 7.05 14.10 46.54
N ASN A 502 8.30 14.35 46.95
CA ASN A 502 8.99 15.61 46.75
C ASN A 502 9.70 15.69 45.38
N ALA A 503 9.78 14.59 44.66
CA ALA A 503 10.43 14.53 43.35
C ALA A 503 9.64 15.31 42.28
N THR A 504 10.33 15.84 41.28
CA THR A 504 9.74 16.62 40.19
C THR A 504 9.46 15.76 38.96
N LEU A 505 8.27 15.90 38.40
CA LEU A 505 7.93 15.23 37.15
C LEU A 505 8.83 15.73 35.99
N PRO A 506 9.15 14.84 35.02
CA PRO A 506 9.72 15.30 33.75
C PRO A 506 8.82 16.36 33.10
N SER A 507 9.40 17.41 32.55
CA SER A 507 8.64 18.56 32.01
C SER A 507 7.65 18.17 30.93
N GLU A 508 8.05 17.26 30.03
CA GLU A 508 7.21 16.76 28.96
C GLU A 508 5.99 15.99 29.51
N LEU A 509 6.22 15.11 30.50
CA LEU A 509 5.15 14.37 31.17
C LEU A 509 4.18 15.31 31.91
N GLU A 510 4.71 16.32 32.59
CA GLU A 510 3.89 17.30 33.33
C GLU A 510 3.01 18.12 32.39
N GLU A 511 3.54 18.51 31.22
CA GLU A 511 2.80 19.24 30.20
C GLU A 511 1.74 18.34 29.51
N ASP A 512 2.07 17.06 29.27
CA ASP A 512 1.13 16.09 28.71
C ASP A 512 -0.03 15.76 29.65
N LEU A 513 0.22 15.75 30.95
CA LEU A 513 -0.83 15.54 31.98
C LEU A 513 -1.72 16.76 32.18
N LYS A 514 -1.26 17.97 31.83
CA LYS A 514 -2.05 19.21 31.93
C LYS A 514 -2.91 19.46 30.70
N ALA A 515 -2.60 18.83 29.56
CA ALA A 515 -3.31 18.97 28.29
C ALA A 515 -4.55 18.09 28.23
#